data_84d0aeaeacac91e8bf7ac9ff2bcd8d44
#
_entry.id   84d0aeaeacac91e8bf7ac9ff2bcd8d44
#
_cell.length_a   1.000
_cell.length_b   1.000
_cell.length_c   1.000
_cell.angle_alpha   90.00
_cell.angle_beta   90.00
_cell.angle_gamma   90.00
#
_symmetry.space_group_name_H-M   'P 1'
#
loop_
_entity.id
_entity.type
_entity.pdbx_description
1 polymer ?
#
loop_
_entity_poly.entity_id
_entity_poly.type
_entity_poly.pdbx_seq_one_letter_code
_entity_poly.pdbx_strand_id
1 'polypeptide(L)'
;LLRIAACLEEHFPHSMAKAVVSAAKTKHLDHEEMHSKVEYIVAHGISTQIEGKKAVIGSYHFVFEDEKVVIPEGMEEKFENLPEEYSHLYMAIEGKLAAVICIEDPLREEAVEVICELRKAGLSKIVMMTGDSERTAKAIAKRVGVDEYYAEVLPEDKAEFCEREKAAGRKVI
;
A
#
# COMPACT_ATOMS: atom_id res chain seq x y z
N LEU A 1 0.35 -4.34 18.91
CA LEU A 1 0.77 -4.28 17.50
C LEU A 1 0.58 -2.88 16.92
N LEU A 2 -0.62 -2.24 16.99
CA LEU A 2 -0.84 -0.90 16.44
C LEU A 2 0.14 0.15 17.02
N ARG A 3 0.46 0.09 18.30
CA ARG A 3 1.47 0.96 18.93
C ARG A 3 2.85 0.79 18.28
N ILE A 4 3.25 -0.45 18.00
CA ILE A 4 4.51 -0.77 17.33
C ILE A 4 4.49 -0.24 15.90
N ALA A 5 3.43 -0.50 15.15
CA ALA A 5 3.27 0.00 13.79
C ALA A 5 3.34 1.54 13.73
N ALA A 6 2.68 2.23 14.66
CA ALA A 6 2.73 3.69 14.73
C ALA A 6 4.14 4.22 15.05
N CYS A 7 4.86 3.55 15.95
CA CYS A 7 6.24 3.89 16.28
C CYS A 7 7.18 3.76 15.07
N LEU A 8 6.99 2.74 14.22
CA LEU A 8 7.79 2.55 13.02
C LEU A 8 7.43 3.57 11.93
N GLU A 9 6.15 3.83 11.76
CA GLU A 9 5.62 4.68 10.69
C GLU A 9 5.78 6.18 10.97
N GLU A 10 5.94 6.62 12.22
CA GLU A 10 5.97 8.06 12.53
C GLU A 10 7.17 8.81 11.94
N HIS A 11 8.25 8.10 11.64
CA HIS A 11 9.45 8.68 11.03
C HIS A 11 9.32 8.90 9.51
N PHE A 12 8.26 8.39 8.89
CA PHE A 12 8.08 8.39 7.45
C PHE A 12 6.76 9.05 7.03
N PRO A 13 6.78 10.31 6.63
CA PRO A 13 5.58 11.12 6.42
C PRO A 13 4.87 10.81 5.08
N HIS A 14 4.26 9.64 4.94
CA HIS A 14 3.35 9.34 3.84
C HIS A 14 1.90 9.12 4.34
N SER A 15 0.93 9.05 3.44
CA SER A 15 -0.49 9.02 3.78
C SER A 15 -0.87 7.86 4.71
N MET A 16 -0.40 6.65 4.41
CA MET A 16 -0.66 5.46 5.21
C MET A 16 -0.06 5.56 6.61
N ALA A 17 1.19 6.02 6.72
CA ALA A 17 1.86 6.28 7.99
C ALA A 17 1.05 7.23 8.87
N LYS A 18 0.58 8.35 8.30
CA LYS A 18 -0.27 9.32 9.02
C LYS A 18 -1.54 8.67 9.54
N ALA A 19 -2.18 7.80 8.77
CA ALA A 19 -3.39 7.09 9.19
C ALA A 19 -3.10 6.16 10.38
N VAL A 20 -2.02 5.38 10.33
CA VAL A 20 -1.60 4.47 11.42
C VAL A 20 -1.29 5.24 12.70
N VAL A 21 -0.48 6.31 12.60
CA VAL A 21 -0.11 7.16 13.75
C VAL A 21 -1.35 7.85 14.33
N SER A 22 -2.25 8.37 13.50
CA SER A 22 -3.49 8.99 13.93
C SER A 22 -4.39 7.99 14.67
N ALA A 23 -4.53 6.77 14.15
CA ALA A 23 -5.31 5.71 14.78
C ALA A 23 -4.75 5.31 16.16
N ALA A 24 -3.42 5.27 16.31
CA ALA A 24 -2.77 5.00 17.59
C ALA A 24 -3.05 6.13 18.58
N LYS A 25 -2.90 7.39 18.18
CA LYS A 25 -3.20 8.57 19.01
C LYS A 25 -4.66 8.59 19.48
N THR A 26 -5.60 8.32 18.60
CA THR A 26 -7.04 8.25 18.94
C THR A 26 -7.33 7.19 20.00
N LYS A 27 -6.55 6.11 20.02
CA LYS A 27 -6.66 5.04 21.03
C LYS A 27 -5.78 5.29 22.27
N HIS A 28 -5.18 6.46 22.40
CA HIS A 28 -4.27 6.82 23.52
C HIS A 28 -3.13 5.82 23.70
N LEU A 29 -2.60 5.32 22.58
CA LEU A 29 -1.47 4.41 22.55
C LEU A 29 -0.18 5.21 22.44
N ASP A 30 0.17 5.93 23.53
CA ASP A 30 1.46 6.60 23.61
C ASP A 30 2.60 5.57 23.62
N HIS A 31 3.70 5.93 22.98
CA HIS A 31 4.87 5.06 22.94
C HIS A 31 6.15 5.89 23.14
N GLU A 32 7.08 5.32 23.87
CA GLU A 32 8.48 5.69 23.79
C GLU A 32 9.10 4.96 22.61
N GLU A 33 10.17 5.47 22.03
CA GLU A 33 10.88 4.79 20.95
C GLU A 33 11.24 3.36 21.38
N MET A 34 10.66 2.38 20.69
CA MET A 34 10.79 0.95 21.04
C MET A 34 11.74 0.20 20.12
N HIS A 35 12.28 0.88 19.11
CA HIS A 35 13.12 0.26 18.09
C HIS A 35 14.58 0.74 18.20
N SER A 36 15.49 -0.10 17.71
CA SER A 36 16.85 0.29 17.38
C SER A 36 16.88 1.06 16.07
N LYS A 37 18.02 1.17 15.41
CA LYS A 37 18.16 1.84 14.13
C LYS A 37 17.14 1.27 13.11
N VAL A 38 16.30 2.16 12.55
CA VAL A 38 15.33 1.82 11.50
C VAL A 38 16.04 1.83 10.14
N GLU A 39 15.88 0.78 9.37
CA GLU A 39 16.28 0.73 7.98
C GLU A 39 15.04 0.92 7.10
N TYR A 40 15.03 2.05 6.39
CA TYR A 40 13.98 2.35 5.42
C TYR A 40 14.38 1.83 4.03
N ILE A 41 13.55 0.98 3.47
CA ILE A 41 13.70 0.47 2.10
C ILE A 41 12.75 1.26 1.22
N VAL A 42 13.31 2.15 0.40
CA VAL A 42 12.54 3.11 -0.42
C VAL A 42 11.46 2.41 -1.24
N ALA A 43 10.24 2.92 -1.15
CA ALA A 43 9.03 2.43 -1.81
C ALA A 43 8.53 1.03 -1.39
N HIS A 44 9.23 0.32 -0.49
CA HIS A 44 8.90 -1.06 -0.11
C HIS A 44 8.40 -1.16 1.33
N GLY A 45 9.14 -0.62 2.30
CA GLY A 45 8.76 -0.73 3.72
C GLY A 45 9.89 -0.41 4.68
N ILE A 46 9.70 -0.82 5.91
CA ILE A 46 10.60 -0.57 7.04
C ILE A 46 11.04 -1.90 7.63
N SER A 47 12.35 -2.05 7.86
CA SER A 47 12.92 -3.16 8.61
C SER A 47 13.68 -2.64 9.82
N THR A 48 13.49 -3.26 10.99
CA THR A 48 14.15 -2.87 12.23
C THR A 48 14.18 -4.02 13.24
N GLN A 49 14.76 -3.75 14.41
CA GLN A 49 14.70 -4.64 15.56
C GLN A 49 13.95 -4.00 16.71
N ILE A 50 13.02 -4.73 17.30
CA ILE A 50 12.24 -4.36 18.47
C ILE A 50 12.51 -5.40 19.56
N GLU A 51 13.08 -4.98 20.68
CA GLU A 51 13.45 -5.88 21.78
C GLU A 51 14.30 -7.09 21.29
N GLY A 52 15.19 -6.86 20.33
CA GLY A 52 16.06 -7.89 19.76
C GLY A 52 15.41 -8.80 18.74
N LYS A 53 14.13 -8.58 18.40
CA LYS A 53 13.39 -9.33 17.36
C LYS A 53 13.29 -8.53 16.07
N LYS A 54 13.56 -9.17 14.94
CA LYS A 54 13.35 -8.53 13.63
C LYS A 54 11.87 -8.23 13.43
N ALA A 55 11.56 -6.97 13.14
CA ALA A 55 10.23 -6.50 12.80
C ALA A 55 10.27 -5.82 11.43
N VAL A 56 9.31 -6.11 10.58
CA VAL A 56 9.13 -5.49 9.28
C VAL A 56 7.70 -5.00 9.12
N ILE A 57 7.54 -3.87 8.41
CA ILE A 57 6.23 -3.32 8.06
C ILE A 57 6.30 -2.73 6.67
N GLY A 58 5.31 -3.00 5.82
CA GLY A 58 5.33 -2.50 4.45
C GLY A 58 4.26 -3.11 3.54
N SER A 59 4.51 -2.99 2.24
CA SER A 59 3.66 -3.53 1.18
C SER A 59 3.61 -5.05 1.17
N TYR A 60 2.67 -5.63 0.41
CA TYR A 60 2.60 -7.07 0.18
C TYR A 60 3.90 -7.62 -0.38
N HIS A 61 4.39 -6.99 -1.46
CA HIS A 61 5.63 -7.38 -2.13
C HIS A 61 6.80 -7.43 -1.14
N PHE A 62 7.02 -6.35 -0.39
CA PHE A 62 8.10 -6.29 0.59
C PHE A 62 8.01 -7.39 1.65
N VAL A 63 6.84 -7.56 2.25
CA VAL A 63 6.69 -8.49 3.39
C VAL A 63 6.71 -9.95 2.94
N PHE A 64 6.02 -10.29 1.85
CA PHE A 64 5.89 -11.70 1.43
C PHE A 64 6.88 -12.13 0.35
N GLU A 65 7.29 -11.23 -0.54
CA GLU A 65 8.20 -11.60 -1.65
C GLU A 65 9.67 -11.31 -1.32
N ASP A 66 9.98 -10.17 -0.69
CA ASP A 66 11.36 -9.86 -0.30
C ASP A 66 11.74 -10.53 1.02
N GLU A 67 10.96 -10.31 2.07
CA GLU A 67 11.22 -10.77 3.43
C GLU A 67 10.76 -12.22 3.70
N LYS A 68 10.04 -12.86 2.75
CA LYS A 68 9.59 -14.27 2.81
C LYS A 68 8.81 -14.60 4.08
N VAL A 69 8.00 -13.65 4.55
CA VAL A 69 7.15 -13.83 5.73
C VAL A 69 6.11 -14.90 5.49
N VAL A 70 5.83 -15.71 6.50
CA VAL A 70 4.81 -16.75 6.45
C VAL A 70 3.56 -16.33 7.23
N ILE A 71 2.40 -16.72 6.73
CA ILE A 71 1.13 -16.57 7.43
C ILE A 71 1.07 -17.65 8.52
N PRO A 72 0.75 -17.30 9.79
CA PRO A 72 0.62 -18.28 10.85
C PRO A 72 -0.48 -19.32 10.54
N GLU A 73 -0.22 -20.56 10.89
CA GLU A 73 -1.15 -21.68 10.71
C GLU A 73 -2.54 -21.35 11.30
N GLY A 74 -3.58 -21.62 10.51
CA GLY A 74 -4.98 -21.33 10.87
C GLY A 74 -5.43 -19.88 10.68
N MET A 75 -4.56 -19.01 10.10
CA MET A 75 -4.91 -17.62 9.79
C MET A 75 -5.13 -17.38 8.28
N GLU A 76 -4.99 -18.40 7.46
CA GLU A 76 -5.09 -18.34 6.00
C GLU A 76 -6.45 -17.82 5.55
N GLU A 77 -7.53 -18.41 6.07
CA GLU A 77 -8.89 -18.02 5.75
C GLU A 77 -9.17 -16.56 6.12
N LYS A 78 -8.68 -16.13 7.29
CA LYS A 78 -8.82 -14.73 7.72
C LYS A 78 -8.04 -13.76 6.82
N PHE A 79 -6.88 -14.18 6.36
CA PHE A 79 -6.05 -13.41 5.45
C PHE A 79 -6.70 -13.29 4.07
N GLU A 80 -7.27 -14.37 3.54
CA GLU A 80 -7.97 -14.38 2.26
C GLU A 80 -9.25 -13.53 2.27
N ASN A 81 -9.90 -13.43 3.43
CA ASN A 81 -11.13 -12.64 3.62
C ASN A 81 -10.88 -11.20 4.07
N LEU A 82 -9.68 -10.66 3.89
CA LEU A 82 -9.43 -9.23 4.12
C LEU A 82 -10.29 -8.36 3.19
N PRO A 83 -10.82 -7.23 3.68
CA PRO A 83 -11.62 -6.33 2.86
C PRO A 83 -10.85 -5.82 1.63
N GLU A 84 -11.43 -5.96 0.44
CA GLU A 84 -10.75 -5.61 -0.82
C GLU A 84 -10.68 -4.09 -1.07
N GLU A 85 -11.58 -3.35 -0.45
CA GLU A 85 -11.70 -1.90 -0.59
C GLU A 85 -10.66 -1.10 0.20
N TYR A 86 -9.92 -1.75 1.12
CA TYR A 86 -8.91 -1.09 1.93
C TYR A 86 -7.50 -1.32 1.38
N SER A 87 -6.66 -0.31 1.53
CA SER A 87 -5.21 -0.49 1.41
C SER A 87 -4.68 -1.28 2.60
N HIS A 88 -3.79 -2.23 2.35
CA HIS A 88 -3.25 -3.11 3.38
C HIS A 88 -1.78 -2.79 3.67
N LEU A 89 -1.48 -2.62 4.94
CA LEU A 89 -0.12 -2.52 5.45
C LEU A 89 0.16 -3.75 6.31
N TYR A 90 1.16 -4.52 5.93
CA TYR A 90 1.50 -5.80 6.56
C TYR A 90 2.63 -5.61 7.56
N MET A 91 2.47 -6.19 8.76
CA MET A 91 3.50 -6.18 9.79
C MET A 91 3.85 -7.60 10.19
N ALA A 92 5.15 -7.91 10.21
CA ALA A 92 5.66 -9.20 10.63
C ALA A 92 6.72 -9.06 11.72
N ILE A 93 6.80 -10.08 12.56
CA ILE A 93 7.80 -10.21 13.62
C ILE A 93 8.41 -11.60 13.50
N GLU A 94 9.76 -11.67 13.47
CA GLU A 94 10.51 -12.95 13.37
C GLU A 94 10.04 -13.81 12.17
N GLY A 95 9.79 -13.17 11.01
CA GLY A 95 9.39 -13.86 9.79
C GLY A 95 7.95 -14.40 9.78
N LYS A 96 7.11 -14.05 10.76
CA LYS A 96 5.70 -14.42 10.80
C LYS A 96 4.81 -13.20 10.77
N LEU A 97 3.76 -13.25 9.96
CA LEU A 97 2.75 -12.19 9.90
C LEU A 97 2.13 -12.00 11.28
N ALA A 98 2.27 -10.80 11.84
CA ALA A 98 1.78 -10.43 13.16
C ALA A 98 0.49 -9.60 13.09
N ALA A 99 0.34 -8.76 12.05
CA ALA A 99 -0.85 -7.95 11.84
C ALA A 99 -1.00 -7.56 10.37
N VAL A 100 -2.23 -7.34 9.95
CA VAL A 100 -2.59 -6.58 8.75
C VAL A 100 -3.38 -5.36 9.20
N ILE A 101 -2.93 -4.18 8.80
CA ILE A 101 -3.59 -2.92 9.10
C ILE A 101 -4.34 -2.53 7.84
N CYS A 102 -5.67 -2.57 7.92
CA CYS A 102 -6.54 -2.14 6.84
C CYS A 102 -6.74 -0.63 6.96
N ILE A 103 -6.34 0.10 5.94
CA ILE A 103 -6.39 1.55 5.90
C ILE A 103 -7.46 1.95 4.88
N GLU A 104 -8.46 2.66 5.36
CA GLU A 104 -9.45 3.24 4.48
C GLU A 104 -8.84 4.42 3.74
N ASP A 105 -8.70 4.27 2.43
CA ASP A 105 -8.33 5.35 1.51
C ASP A 105 -9.52 5.56 0.56
N PRO A 106 -10.53 6.34 0.98
CA PRO A 106 -11.74 6.48 0.20
C PRO A 106 -11.43 7.13 -1.14
N LEU A 107 -11.98 6.56 -2.20
CA LEU A 107 -11.99 7.22 -3.50
C LEU A 107 -12.59 8.62 -3.33
N ARG A 108 -11.97 9.59 -3.97
CA ARG A 108 -12.56 10.93 -4.07
C ARG A 108 -13.95 10.83 -4.69
N GLU A 109 -14.91 11.53 -4.12
CA GLU A 109 -16.31 11.46 -4.56
C GLU A 109 -16.45 11.75 -6.06
N GLU A 110 -15.63 12.67 -6.57
CA GLU A 110 -15.62 13.09 -7.97
C GLU A 110 -14.85 12.14 -8.91
N ALA A 111 -14.16 11.11 -8.43
CA ALA A 111 -13.28 10.27 -9.25
C ALA A 111 -13.99 9.63 -10.46
N VAL A 112 -15.18 9.07 -10.22
CA VAL A 112 -15.97 8.43 -11.28
C VAL A 112 -16.44 9.45 -12.31
N GLU A 113 -16.89 10.63 -11.85
CA GLU A 113 -17.34 11.71 -12.71
C GLU A 113 -16.19 12.23 -13.57
N VAL A 114 -15.02 12.46 -12.98
CA VAL A 114 -13.82 12.91 -13.72
C VAL A 114 -13.42 11.91 -14.80
N ILE A 115 -13.43 10.61 -14.53
CA ILE A 115 -13.14 9.58 -15.55
C ILE A 115 -14.15 9.66 -16.71
N CYS A 116 -15.43 9.86 -16.39
CA CYS A 116 -16.47 10.04 -17.41
C CYS A 116 -16.23 11.29 -18.26
N GLU A 117 -15.88 12.42 -17.65
CA GLU A 117 -15.59 13.68 -18.35
C GLU A 117 -14.34 13.57 -19.24
N LEU A 118 -13.30 12.87 -18.78
CA LEU A 118 -12.10 12.60 -19.58
C LEU A 118 -12.45 11.79 -20.84
N ARG A 119 -13.35 10.80 -20.74
CA ARG A 119 -13.85 10.07 -21.93
C ARG A 119 -14.62 10.97 -22.88
N LYS A 120 -15.50 11.82 -22.37
CA LYS A 120 -16.23 12.80 -23.19
C LYS A 120 -15.30 13.80 -23.87
N ALA A 121 -14.19 14.16 -23.22
CA ALA A 121 -13.14 15.00 -23.80
C ALA A 121 -12.30 14.31 -24.87
N GLY A 122 -12.54 13.03 -25.17
CA GLY A 122 -11.92 12.30 -26.26
C GLY A 122 -10.72 11.44 -25.87
N LEU A 123 -10.48 11.21 -24.58
CA LEU A 123 -9.46 10.23 -24.16
C LEU A 123 -9.95 8.82 -24.51
N SER A 124 -9.19 8.16 -25.38
CA SER A 124 -9.52 6.83 -25.89
C SER A 124 -9.16 5.70 -24.92
N LYS A 125 -8.22 5.96 -24.00
CA LYS A 125 -7.74 4.98 -23.03
C LYS A 125 -7.37 5.67 -21.73
N ILE A 126 -7.86 5.14 -20.62
CA ILE A 126 -7.56 5.61 -19.26
C ILE A 126 -6.96 4.45 -18.49
N VAL A 127 -5.77 4.65 -17.94
CA VAL A 127 -4.99 3.64 -17.23
C VAL A 127 -4.76 4.08 -15.81
N MET A 128 -5.00 3.19 -14.85
CA MET A 128 -4.68 3.40 -13.44
C MET A 128 -3.38 2.68 -13.11
N MET A 129 -2.47 3.35 -12.42
CA MET A 129 -1.22 2.77 -11.91
C MET A 129 -1.08 3.06 -10.42
N THR A 130 -1.00 2.03 -9.62
CA THR A 130 -0.94 2.15 -8.16
C THR A 130 0.13 1.25 -7.55
N GLY A 131 0.66 1.65 -6.40
CA GLY A 131 1.51 0.81 -5.56
C GLY A 131 0.74 -0.16 -4.66
N ASP A 132 -0.61 -0.10 -4.68
CA ASP A 132 -1.45 -1.02 -3.91
C ASP A 132 -1.40 -2.45 -4.47
N SER A 133 -1.84 -3.40 -3.66
CA SER A 133 -1.93 -4.81 -4.07
C SER A 133 -2.87 -5.01 -5.26
N GLU A 134 -2.63 -6.07 -6.03
CA GLU A 134 -3.48 -6.48 -7.17
C GLU A 134 -4.97 -6.53 -6.80
N ARG A 135 -5.28 -7.05 -5.62
CA ARG A 135 -6.65 -7.17 -5.11
C ARG A 135 -7.33 -5.80 -4.96
N THR A 136 -6.66 -4.86 -4.29
CA THR A 136 -7.17 -3.49 -4.07
C THR A 136 -7.27 -2.72 -5.38
N ALA A 137 -6.21 -2.80 -6.21
CA ALA A 137 -6.18 -2.13 -7.51
C ALA A 137 -7.33 -2.58 -8.42
N LYS A 138 -7.61 -3.88 -8.49
CA LYS A 138 -8.71 -4.45 -9.26
C LYS A 138 -10.08 -3.94 -8.80
N ALA A 139 -10.31 -3.91 -7.48
CA ALA A 139 -11.57 -3.42 -6.91
C ALA A 139 -11.80 -1.93 -7.25
N ILE A 140 -10.76 -1.10 -7.08
CA ILE A 140 -10.81 0.33 -7.40
C ILE A 140 -10.98 0.56 -8.90
N ALA A 141 -10.20 -0.10 -9.75
CA ALA A 141 -10.28 0.04 -11.20
C ALA A 141 -11.69 -0.24 -11.74
N LYS A 142 -12.32 -1.31 -11.24
CA LYS A 142 -13.71 -1.66 -11.56
C LYS A 142 -14.68 -0.57 -11.11
N ARG A 143 -14.46 0.02 -9.95
CA ARG A 143 -15.35 1.04 -9.37
C ARG A 143 -15.25 2.37 -10.11
N VAL A 144 -14.04 2.81 -10.49
CA VAL A 144 -13.84 4.07 -11.23
C VAL A 144 -14.05 3.94 -12.73
N GLY A 145 -14.01 2.72 -13.29
CA GLY A 145 -14.28 2.45 -14.70
C GLY A 145 -13.14 2.81 -15.63
N VAL A 146 -11.89 2.58 -15.24
CA VAL A 146 -10.72 2.69 -16.11
C VAL A 146 -10.62 1.49 -17.06
N ASP A 147 -9.85 1.63 -18.17
CA ASP A 147 -9.72 0.58 -19.19
C ASP A 147 -8.71 -0.49 -18.81
N GLU A 148 -7.63 -0.07 -18.14
CA GLU A 148 -6.57 -0.94 -17.67
C GLU A 148 -6.08 -0.47 -16.30
N TYR A 149 -5.52 -1.39 -15.55
CA TYR A 149 -4.82 -1.04 -14.32
C TYR A 149 -3.54 -1.85 -14.15
N TYR A 150 -2.60 -1.28 -13.43
CA TYR A 150 -1.36 -1.91 -13.02
C TYR A 150 -1.22 -1.73 -11.51
N ALA A 151 -1.07 -2.84 -10.79
CA ALA A 151 -0.86 -2.89 -9.35
C ALA A 151 0.63 -3.03 -9.01
N GLU A 152 0.98 -2.77 -7.76
CA GLU A 152 2.34 -2.96 -7.22
C GLU A 152 3.44 -2.22 -8.01
N VAL A 153 3.05 -1.10 -8.64
CA VAL A 153 3.90 -0.32 -9.55
C VAL A 153 4.81 0.61 -8.76
N LEU A 154 6.11 0.50 -9.01
CA LEU A 154 7.09 1.43 -8.45
C LEU A 154 7.07 2.79 -9.19
N PRO A 155 7.58 3.86 -8.55
CA PRO A 155 7.61 5.17 -9.19
C PRO A 155 8.35 5.20 -10.54
N GLU A 156 9.44 4.45 -10.68
CA GLU A 156 10.20 4.30 -11.91
C GLU A 156 9.42 3.63 -13.03
N ASP A 157 8.62 2.61 -12.72
CA ASP A 157 7.80 1.89 -13.71
C ASP A 157 6.75 2.81 -14.32
N LYS A 158 6.21 3.77 -13.55
CA LYS A 158 5.25 4.76 -14.06
C LYS A 158 5.88 5.63 -15.13
N ALA A 159 7.12 6.06 -14.93
CA ALA A 159 7.85 6.86 -15.92
C ALA A 159 8.14 6.04 -17.18
N GLU A 160 8.63 4.81 -17.01
CA GLU A 160 8.91 3.89 -18.13
C GLU A 160 7.67 3.59 -18.95
N PHE A 161 6.54 3.34 -18.30
CA PHE A 161 5.25 3.15 -18.98
C PHE A 161 4.90 4.36 -19.86
N CYS A 162 5.00 5.58 -19.32
CA CYS A 162 4.71 6.80 -20.08
C CYS A 162 5.62 6.95 -21.30
N GLU A 163 6.92 6.68 -21.15
CA GLU A 163 7.88 6.77 -22.27
C GLU A 163 7.59 5.70 -23.33
N ARG A 164 7.25 4.50 -22.96
CA ARG A 164 6.85 3.43 -23.88
C ARG A 164 5.60 3.80 -24.67
N GLU A 165 4.58 4.37 -24.03
CA GLU A 165 3.35 4.81 -24.69
C GLU A 165 3.61 5.95 -25.67
N LYS A 166 4.48 6.91 -25.32
CA LYS A 166 4.92 7.99 -26.21
C LYS A 166 5.71 7.44 -27.41
N ALA A 167 6.65 6.51 -27.17
CA ALA A 167 7.42 5.87 -28.25
C ALA A 167 6.54 5.10 -29.24
N ALA A 168 5.40 4.57 -28.78
CA ALA A 168 4.38 3.95 -29.61
C ALA A 168 3.50 4.96 -30.37
N GLY A 169 3.83 6.26 -30.32
CA GLY A 169 3.12 7.35 -31.02
C GLY A 169 1.83 7.80 -30.34
N ARG A 170 1.59 7.39 -29.10
CA ARG A 170 0.44 7.81 -28.33
C ARG A 170 0.70 9.12 -27.59
N LYS A 171 -0.30 10.00 -27.55
CA LYS A 171 -0.24 11.21 -26.73
C LYS A 171 -0.64 10.86 -25.30
N VAL A 172 0.29 10.97 -24.37
CA VAL A 172 0.07 10.73 -22.94
C VAL A 172 -0.15 12.05 -22.23
N ILE A 173 -1.18 12.11 -21.38
CA ILE A 173 -1.56 13.27 -20.58
C ILE A 173 -1.43 12.89 -19.10
#